data_5cdd92e0d78d697dc181f2b0f2477e32
#
_entry.id   5cdd92e0d78d697dc181f2b0f2477e32
#
_cell.length_a   1.000
_cell.length_b   1.000
_cell.length_c   1.000
_cell.angle_alpha   90.00
_cell.angle_beta   90.00
_cell.angle_gamma   90.00
#
_symmetry.space_group_name_H-M   'P 1'
#
loop_
_entity.id
_entity.type
_entity.pdbx_description
1 polymer ?
#
loop_
_entity_poly.entity_id
_entity_poly.type
_entity_poly.pdbx_seq_one_letter_code
_entity_poly.pdbx_strand_id
1 'polypeptide(L)'
;MLSTYRDILSLPGAWRFSIAGLIARFPMAILGLGIVLFVQGVTGSYALAGVLSAVYMVAVAIATPFLAKLVDKHGQSRVMVPVTYVHLVATVALIVTVYADLWWLVYPVTVVTGATVGSVGSLVRARWSHVAPTPRQFSTALSWESVADEFLFIVGPVLVTVLATAVQPALGIIGSSVALAVGATLYYSQKDTEPPVAKHDPTAPKGKVMSNPAIFVVVMSQLFVGINFGALDVGAVAFAEEQGLKSFAGVALGVHAIGSLSAGIVYGAITWKSKARIRFAIALSALALGGWALQLATSQLLLCIIIFFVGLTVAPSIIAASTIIEQFAPLSRLTEAFAWIGTLMSVGVAAGSVLAGIAADSYGAKTALLIPALGSSMAALVVIMCNRMLDPGYRRHQREVVETGE
;
A
#
# COMPACT_ATOMS: atom_id res chain seq x y z
N MET A 1 -2.85 -20.11 -16.67
CA MET A 1 -2.96 -18.97 -15.74
C MET A 1 -3.81 -19.28 -14.50
N LEU A 2 -5.09 -19.63 -14.65
CA LEU A 2 -5.96 -19.92 -13.50
C LEU A 2 -5.48 -21.09 -12.62
N SER A 3 -4.84 -22.11 -13.21
CA SER A 3 -4.26 -23.22 -12.45
C SER A 3 -3.22 -22.76 -11.43
N THR A 4 -2.35 -21.82 -11.78
CA THR A 4 -1.29 -21.31 -10.89
C THR A 4 -1.87 -20.62 -9.64
N TYR A 5 -2.95 -19.86 -9.79
CA TYR A 5 -3.64 -19.24 -8.65
C TYR A 5 -4.43 -20.27 -7.83
N ARG A 6 -5.03 -21.26 -8.50
CA ARG A 6 -5.69 -22.38 -7.81
C ARG A 6 -4.69 -23.16 -6.96
N ASP A 7 -3.47 -23.38 -7.46
CA ASP A 7 -2.42 -24.13 -6.76
C ASP A 7 -2.05 -23.45 -5.44
N ILE A 8 -1.86 -22.12 -5.42
CA ILE A 8 -1.55 -21.40 -4.18
C ILE A 8 -2.74 -21.34 -3.21
N LEU A 9 -3.95 -21.13 -3.71
CA LEU A 9 -5.15 -21.07 -2.87
C LEU A 9 -5.56 -22.44 -2.32
N SER A 10 -5.09 -23.54 -2.93
CA SER A 10 -5.29 -24.89 -2.43
C SER A 10 -4.33 -25.30 -1.31
N LEU A 11 -3.28 -24.50 -1.04
CA LEU A 11 -2.41 -24.72 0.12
C LEU A 11 -3.21 -24.69 1.43
N PRO A 12 -2.83 -25.50 2.44
CA PRO A 12 -3.59 -25.59 3.70
C PRO A 12 -3.84 -24.23 4.34
N GLY A 13 -5.12 -23.86 4.49
CA GLY A 13 -5.55 -22.60 5.09
C GLY A 13 -5.38 -21.34 4.20
N ALA A 14 -4.71 -21.43 3.05
CA ALA A 14 -4.34 -20.27 2.24
C ALA A 14 -5.53 -19.41 1.79
N TRP A 15 -6.55 -19.98 1.17
CA TRP A 15 -7.71 -19.23 0.73
C TRP A 15 -8.46 -18.56 1.89
N ARG A 16 -8.49 -19.25 3.05
CA ARG A 16 -9.21 -18.76 4.25
C ARG A 16 -8.56 -17.50 4.80
N PHE A 17 -7.22 -17.52 5.03
CA PHE A 17 -6.57 -16.33 5.57
C PHE A 17 -6.47 -15.21 4.53
N SER A 18 -6.36 -15.51 3.23
CA SER A 18 -6.30 -14.50 2.17
C SER A 18 -7.64 -13.75 2.05
N ILE A 19 -8.77 -14.47 1.99
CA ILE A 19 -10.11 -13.85 1.95
C ILE A 19 -10.39 -13.09 3.26
N ALA A 20 -10.10 -13.69 4.42
CA ALA A 20 -10.27 -12.99 5.70
C ALA A 20 -9.40 -11.73 5.78
N GLY A 21 -8.15 -11.81 5.29
CA GLY A 21 -7.24 -10.67 5.18
C GLY A 21 -7.72 -9.62 4.19
N LEU A 22 -8.34 -10.00 3.07
CA LEU A 22 -8.97 -9.08 2.13
C LEU A 22 -10.08 -8.28 2.81
N ILE A 23 -10.98 -8.95 3.53
CA ILE A 23 -12.08 -8.30 4.26
C ILE A 23 -11.50 -7.37 5.35
N ALA A 24 -10.50 -7.83 6.10
CA ALA A 24 -9.88 -7.03 7.17
C ALA A 24 -9.09 -5.81 6.66
N ARG A 25 -8.72 -5.78 5.38
CA ARG A 25 -8.03 -4.63 4.74
C ARG A 25 -8.96 -3.53 4.26
N PHE A 26 -10.27 -3.72 4.32
CA PHE A 26 -11.24 -2.73 3.85
C PHE A 26 -11.00 -1.32 4.41
N PRO A 27 -10.69 -1.12 5.71
CA PRO A 27 -10.38 0.21 6.26
C PRO A 27 -9.22 0.92 5.57
N MET A 28 -8.22 0.18 5.11
CA MET A 28 -7.06 0.75 4.41
C MET A 28 -7.47 1.52 3.15
N ALA A 29 -8.48 1.03 2.43
CA ALA A 29 -8.93 1.63 1.17
C ALA A 29 -9.97 2.74 1.37
N ILE A 30 -10.73 2.73 2.47
CA ILE A 30 -11.94 3.55 2.57
C ILE A 30 -12.02 4.46 3.79
N LEU A 31 -11.28 4.19 4.88
CA LEU A 31 -11.51 4.90 6.15
C LEU A 31 -11.08 6.37 6.06
N GLY A 32 -10.00 6.69 5.36
CA GLY A 32 -9.59 8.07 5.13
C GLY A 32 -10.66 8.88 4.40
N LEU A 33 -11.18 8.37 3.29
CA LEU A 33 -12.29 8.98 2.56
C LEU A 33 -13.58 8.96 3.38
N GLY A 34 -13.84 7.89 4.12
CA GLY A 34 -15.00 7.77 5.00
C GLY A 34 -15.03 8.85 6.09
N ILE A 35 -13.87 9.19 6.69
CA ILE A 35 -13.75 10.30 7.65
C ILE A 35 -14.10 11.63 6.96
N VAL A 36 -13.59 11.86 5.75
CA VAL A 36 -13.89 13.09 5.01
C VAL A 36 -15.39 13.22 4.75
N LEU A 37 -16.02 12.19 4.20
CA LEU A 37 -17.45 12.20 3.87
C LEU A 37 -18.32 12.32 5.12
N PHE A 38 -17.95 11.63 6.20
CA PHE A 38 -18.67 11.66 7.46
C PHE A 38 -18.64 13.05 8.09
N VAL A 39 -17.43 13.61 8.29
CA VAL A 39 -17.26 14.91 8.95
C VAL A 39 -17.87 16.02 8.10
N GLN A 40 -17.64 16.03 6.79
CA GLN A 40 -18.26 16.98 5.88
C GLN A 40 -19.79 16.86 5.88
N GLY A 41 -20.33 15.63 5.86
CA GLY A 41 -21.78 15.42 5.87
C GLY A 41 -22.46 15.88 7.17
N VAL A 42 -21.76 15.86 8.32
CA VAL A 42 -22.28 16.32 9.60
C VAL A 42 -22.08 17.82 9.80
N THR A 43 -20.90 18.35 9.43
CA THR A 43 -20.49 19.72 9.77
C THR A 43 -20.62 20.71 8.61
N GLY A 44 -20.77 20.23 7.37
CA GLY A 44 -20.72 21.04 6.15
C GLY A 44 -19.30 21.54 5.80
N SER A 45 -18.25 21.25 6.62
CA SER A 45 -16.91 21.79 6.48
C SER A 45 -15.94 20.79 5.84
N TYR A 46 -15.52 21.05 4.61
CA TYR A 46 -14.44 20.30 3.96
C TYR A 46 -13.07 20.53 4.61
N ALA A 47 -12.82 21.75 5.13
CA ALA A 47 -11.56 22.07 5.79
C ALA A 47 -11.35 21.20 7.03
N LEU A 48 -12.37 21.11 7.89
CA LEU A 48 -12.32 20.27 9.10
C LEU A 48 -12.19 18.79 8.76
N ALA A 49 -12.96 18.31 7.77
CA ALA A 49 -12.89 16.94 7.27
C ALA A 49 -11.49 16.59 6.75
N GLY A 50 -10.88 17.50 5.98
CA GLY A 50 -9.52 17.34 5.47
C GLY A 50 -8.46 17.28 6.58
N VAL A 51 -8.56 18.16 7.59
CA VAL A 51 -7.65 18.16 8.75
C VAL A 51 -7.75 16.84 9.51
N LEU A 52 -8.94 16.34 9.78
CA LEU A 52 -9.12 15.08 10.53
C LEU A 52 -8.62 13.87 9.72
N SER A 53 -8.87 13.84 8.42
CA SER A 53 -8.31 12.82 7.54
C SER A 53 -6.77 12.86 7.54
N ALA A 54 -6.16 14.03 7.50
CA ALA A 54 -4.71 14.19 7.59
C ALA A 54 -4.17 13.71 8.94
N VAL A 55 -4.81 14.06 10.07
CA VAL A 55 -4.44 13.56 11.41
C VAL A 55 -4.51 12.02 11.45
N TYR A 56 -5.59 11.43 10.91
CA TYR A 56 -5.72 9.99 10.79
C TYR A 56 -4.56 9.37 10.00
N MET A 57 -4.26 9.89 8.81
CA MET A 57 -3.21 9.36 7.93
C MET A 57 -1.81 9.46 8.55
N VAL A 58 -1.52 10.57 9.24
CA VAL A 58 -0.25 10.74 9.97
C VAL A 58 -0.14 9.73 11.11
N ALA A 59 -1.22 9.51 11.86
CA ALA A 59 -1.25 8.51 12.93
C ALA A 59 -1.02 7.08 12.38
N VAL A 60 -1.66 6.72 11.26
CA VAL A 60 -1.42 5.45 10.55
C VAL A 60 0.05 5.31 10.16
N ALA A 61 0.62 6.32 9.51
CA ALA A 61 2.00 6.28 9.01
C ALA A 61 3.02 6.09 10.13
N ILE A 62 2.82 6.75 11.26
CA ILE A 62 3.71 6.62 12.42
C ILE A 62 3.54 5.28 13.12
N ALA A 63 2.29 4.86 13.39
CA ALA A 63 2.03 3.69 14.23
C ALA A 63 2.28 2.35 13.51
N THR A 64 2.08 2.29 12.20
CA THR A 64 2.16 1.03 11.42
C THR A 64 3.48 0.29 11.59
N PRO A 65 4.68 0.89 11.46
CA PRO A 65 5.94 0.17 11.64
C PRO A 65 6.17 -0.30 13.09
N PHE A 66 5.65 0.45 14.08
CA PHE A 66 5.76 0.06 15.49
C PHE A 66 4.88 -1.15 15.80
N LEU A 67 3.64 -1.17 15.31
CA LEU A 67 2.74 -2.31 15.46
C LEU A 67 3.32 -3.54 14.75
N ALA A 68 3.83 -3.39 13.54
CA ALA A 68 4.45 -4.48 12.80
C ALA A 68 5.64 -5.10 13.56
N LYS A 69 6.49 -4.25 14.17
CA LYS A 69 7.59 -4.71 15.02
C LYS A 69 7.11 -5.46 16.27
N LEU A 70 6.03 -5.00 16.90
CA LEU A 70 5.40 -5.71 18.03
C LEU A 70 4.86 -7.07 17.60
N VAL A 71 4.24 -7.14 16.42
CA VAL A 71 3.74 -8.37 15.83
C VAL A 71 4.86 -9.37 15.59
N ASP A 72 5.96 -8.95 14.97
CA ASP A 72 7.11 -9.83 14.73
C ASP A 72 7.70 -10.38 16.04
N LYS A 73 7.62 -9.60 17.12
CA LYS A 73 8.14 -9.99 18.45
C LYS A 73 7.18 -10.89 19.25
N HIS A 74 5.88 -10.72 19.12
CA HIS A 74 4.90 -11.37 20.00
C HIS A 74 3.85 -12.22 19.28
N GLY A 75 3.85 -12.22 17.93
CA GLY A 75 2.88 -12.92 17.09
C GLY A 75 1.72 -12.03 16.64
N GLN A 76 1.15 -12.39 15.47
CA GLN A 76 0.12 -11.59 14.82
C GLN A 76 -1.15 -11.47 15.67
N SER A 77 -1.72 -12.60 16.09
CA SER A 77 -2.98 -12.63 16.82
C SER A 77 -2.86 -11.98 18.20
N ARG A 78 -1.74 -12.22 18.91
CA ARG A 78 -1.54 -11.72 20.27
C ARG A 78 -1.50 -10.20 20.34
N VAL A 79 -0.93 -9.56 19.31
CA VAL A 79 -0.82 -8.10 19.23
C VAL A 79 -2.07 -7.49 18.60
N MET A 80 -2.51 -8.04 17.47
CA MET A 80 -3.52 -7.35 16.66
C MET A 80 -4.94 -7.55 17.13
N VAL A 81 -5.26 -8.62 17.87
CA VAL A 81 -6.61 -8.78 18.42
C VAL A 81 -6.95 -7.64 19.39
N PRO A 82 -6.17 -7.35 20.45
CA PRO A 82 -6.48 -6.22 21.33
C PRO A 82 -6.41 -4.88 20.58
N VAL A 83 -5.47 -4.70 19.65
CA VAL A 83 -5.37 -3.47 18.84
C VAL A 83 -6.63 -3.26 18.00
N THR A 84 -7.18 -4.32 17.40
CA THR A 84 -8.44 -4.26 16.64
C THR A 84 -9.61 -3.86 17.54
N TYR A 85 -9.72 -4.39 18.76
CA TYR A 85 -10.75 -3.95 19.71
C TYR A 85 -10.63 -2.47 20.04
N VAL A 86 -9.42 -1.99 20.31
CA VAL A 86 -9.18 -0.55 20.56
C VAL A 86 -9.57 0.28 19.34
N HIS A 87 -9.25 -0.17 18.13
CA HIS A 87 -9.65 0.50 16.89
C HIS A 87 -11.17 0.61 16.75
N LEU A 88 -11.90 -0.48 16.99
CA LEU A 88 -13.35 -0.48 16.89
C LEU A 88 -14.00 0.46 17.91
N VAL A 89 -13.51 0.45 19.16
CA VAL A 89 -13.99 1.37 20.21
C VAL A 89 -13.65 2.82 19.85
N ALA A 90 -12.44 3.08 19.38
CA ALA A 90 -12.01 4.42 18.96
C ALA A 90 -12.85 4.95 17.78
N THR A 91 -13.19 4.07 16.82
CA THR A 91 -14.03 4.45 15.68
C THR A 91 -15.46 4.77 16.10
N VAL A 92 -16.02 4.01 17.02
CA VAL A 92 -17.35 4.34 17.63
C VAL A 92 -17.25 5.67 18.38
N ALA A 93 -16.21 5.88 19.19
CA ALA A 93 -15.98 7.13 19.89
C ALA A 93 -15.82 8.31 18.94
N LEU A 94 -15.14 8.12 17.79
CA LEU A 94 -15.02 9.15 16.75
C LEU A 94 -16.40 9.56 16.23
N ILE A 95 -17.26 8.62 15.93
CA ILE A 95 -18.61 8.89 15.44
C ILE A 95 -19.40 9.66 16.51
N VAL A 96 -19.37 9.20 17.76
CA VAL A 96 -20.11 9.82 18.88
C VAL A 96 -19.60 11.24 19.14
N THR A 97 -18.29 11.45 19.19
CA THR A 97 -17.70 12.77 19.49
C THR A 97 -17.98 13.80 18.40
N VAL A 98 -18.02 13.39 17.13
CA VAL A 98 -18.39 14.30 16.02
C VAL A 98 -19.87 14.67 16.10
N TYR A 99 -20.78 13.72 16.35
CA TYR A 99 -22.21 14.03 16.50
C TYR A 99 -22.55 14.82 17.77
N ALA A 100 -21.73 14.70 18.81
CA ALA A 100 -21.91 15.41 20.08
C ALA A 100 -21.19 16.77 20.13
N ASP A 101 -20.57 17.22 19.03
CA ASP A 101 -19.78 18.45 18.93
C ASP A 101 -18.63 18.56 19.95
N LEU A 102 -18.07 17.41 20.39
CA LEU A 102 -16.99 17.35 21.36
C LEU A 102 -15.61 17.47 20.66
N TRP A 103 -15.36 18.60 19.98
CA TRP A 103 -14.19 18.79 19.11
C TRP A 103 -12.84 18.60 19.81
N TRP A 104 -12.74 18.89 21.10
CA TRP A 104 -11.53 18.64 21.88
C TRP A 104 -11.18 17.15 22.01
N LEU A 105 -12.17 16.26 21.91
CA LEU A 105 -11.98 14.80 21.90
C LEU A 105 -11.81 14.24 20.49
N VAL A 106 -12.37 14.86 19.46
CA VAL A 106 -12.34 14.35 18.08
C VAL A 106 -10.90 14.14 17.60
N TYR A 107 -9.98 15.07 17.87
CA TYR A 107 -8.59 14.95 17.46
C TYR A 107 -7.85 13.78 18.12
N PRO A 108 -7.78 13.65 19.46
CA PRO A 108 -7.11 12.52 20.09
C PRO A 108 -7.76 11.17 19.74
N VAL A 109 -9.07 11.10 19.59
CA VAL A 109 -9.77 9.88 19.16
C VAL A 109 -9.40 9.53 17.72
N THR A 110 -9.31 10.51 16.82
CA THR A 110 -8.84 10.30 15.43
C THR A 110 -7.41 9.76 15.41
N VAL A 111 -6.51 10.28 16.26
CA VAL A 111 -5.14 9.75 16.40
C VAL A 111 -5.17 8.29 16.84
N VAL A 112 -5.96 7.93 17.86
CA VAL A 112 -6.07 6.54 18.32
C VAL A 112 -6.64 5.65 17.22
N THR A 113 -7.67 6.11 16.50
CA THR A 113 -8.26 5.37 15.37
C THR A 113 -7.21 5.08 14.29
N GLY A 114 -6.43 6.08 13.88
CA GLY A 114 -5.35 5.90 12.91
C GLY A 114 -4.22 5.01 13.42
N ALA A 115 -3.78 5.21 14.67
CA ALA A 115 -2.68 4.45 15.26
C ALA A 115 -2.99 2.96 15.44
N THR A 116 -4.26 2.57 15.44
CA THR A 116 -4.70 1.19 15.74
C THR A 116 -5.25 0.43 14.53
N VAL A 117 -5.34 1.04 13.35
CA VAL A 117 -5.82 0.34 12.15
C VAL A 117 -4.89 -0.82 11.74
N GLY A 118 -3.58 -0.67 11.96
CA GLY A 118 -2.57 -1.66 11.62
C GLY A 118 -2.38 -1.85 10.10
N SER A 119 -1.43 -2.70 9.74
CA SER A 119 -1.17 -3.07 8.33
C SER A 119 -1.49 -4.54 8.08
N VAL A 120 -2.75 -4.88 7.93
CA VAL A 120 -3.17 -6.27 7.65
C VAL A 120 -2.52 -6.80 6.37
N GLY A 121 -2.30 -5.95 5.37
CA GLY A 121 -1.59 -6.33 4.14
C GLY A 121 -0.17 -6.86 4.39
N SER A 122 0.58 -6.25 5.32
CA SER A 122 1.91 -6.71 5.73
C SER A 122 1.84 -8.07 6.44
N LEU A 123 0.82 -8.26 7.29
CA LEU A 123 0.57 -9.52 8.01
C LEU A 123 0.27 -10.66 7.05
N VAL A 124 -0.58 -10.41 6.05
CA VAL A 124 -0.96 -11.39 5.02
C VAL A 124 0.27 -11.78 4.19
N ARG A 125 1.09 -10.83 3.76
CA ARG A 125 2.33 -11.11 3.01
C ARG A 125 3.34 -11.91 3.85
N ALA A 126 3.48 -11.59 5.14
CA ALA A 126 4.30 -12.37 6.07
C ALA A 126 3.75 -13.80 6.27
N ARG A 127 2.42 -13.97 6.29
CA ARG A 127 1.79 -15.30 6.37
C ARG A 127 2.01 -16.11 5.09
N TRP A 128 1.92 -15.49 3.92
CA TRP A 128 2.25 -16.12 2.65
C TRP A 128 3.71 -16.59 2.59
N SER A 129 4.65 -15.82 3.10
CA SER A 129 6.07 -16.24 3.16
C SER A 129 6.28 -17.48 4.04
N HIS A 130 5.41 -17.71 5.03
CA HIS A 130 5.42 -18.90 5.86
C HIS A 130 4.74 -20.11 5.18
N VAL A 131 3.62 -19.87 4.49
CA VAL A 131 2.77 -20.93 3.93
C VAL A 131 3.21 -21.39 2.53
N ALA A 132 3.80 -20.51 1.73
CA ALA A 132 4.24 -20.83 0.36
C ALA A 132 5.62 -21.51 0.38
N PRO A 133 5.72 -22.82 0.02
CA PRO A 133 6.97 -23.58 0.18
C PRO A 133 8.04 -23.25 -0.85
N THR A 134 7.66 -22.58 -1.96
CA THR A 134 8.59 -22.27 -3.05
C THR A 134 8.57 -20.78 -3.40
N PRO A 135 9.72 -20.21 -3.86
CA PRO A 135 9.77 -18.82 -4.32
C PRO A 135 8.77 -18.49 -5.43
N ARG A 136 8.44 -19.46 -6.28
CA ARG A 136 7.42 -19.31 -7.32
C ARG A 136 6.04 -19.12 -6.73
N GLN A 137 5.64 -19.99 -5.81
CA GLN A 137 4.33 -19.88 -5.13
C GLN A 137 4.22 -18.59 -4.32
N PHE A 138 5.29 -18.18 -3.64
CA PHE A 138 5.33 -16.90 -2.94
C PHE A 138 5.15 -15.72 -3.90
N SER A 139 5.88 -15.69 -5.03
CA SER A 139 5.70 -14.63 -6.04
C SER A 139 4.28 -14.58 -6.60
N THR A 140 3.65 -15.75 -6.84
CA THR A 140 2.25 -15.84 -7.28
C THR A 140 1.29 -15.34 -6.18
N ALA A 141 1.57 -15.67 -4.91
CA ALA A 141 0.79 -15.19 -3.78
C ALA A 141 0.87 -13.67 -3.62
N LEU A 142 2.05 -13.08 -3.78
CA LEU A 142 2.21 -11.62 -3.78
C LEU A 142 1.43 -10.97 -4.93
N SER A 143 1.38 -11.61 -6.10
CA SER A 143 0.59 -11.13 -7.23
C SER A 143 -0.91 -11.19 -6.93
N TRP A 144 -1.38 -12.28 -6.31
CA TRP A 144 -2.76 -12.43 -5.85
C TRP A 144 -3.13 -11.33 -4.86
N GLU A 145 -2.26 -11.06 -3.87
CA GLU A 145 -2.51 -10.00 -2.88
C GLU A 145 -2.50 -8.60 -3.49
N SER A 146 -1.68 -8.37 -4.53
CA SER A 146 -1.71 -7.10 -5.27
C SER A 146 -3.00 -6.90 -6.03
N VAL A 147 -3.52 -7.96 -6.67
CA VAL A 147 -4.84 -7.97 -7.32
C VAL A 147 -5.96 -7.71 -6.31
N ALA A 148 -5.85 -8.32 -5.12
CA ALA A 148 -6.81 -8.13 -4.04
C ALA A 148 -6.79 -6.69 -3.50
N ASP A 149 -5.62 -6.08 -3.33
CA ASP A 149 -5.48 -4.68 -2.92
C ASP A 149 -6.09 -3.75 -3.99
N GLU A 150 -5.82 -3.98 -5.28
CA GLU A 150 -6.38 -3.21 -6.38
C GLU A 150 -7.92 -3.28 -6.41
N PHE A 151 -8.47 -4.47 -6.19
CA PHE A 151 -9.92 -4.65 -6.06
C PHE A 151 -10.51 -3.78 -4.94
N LEU A 152 -9.84 -3.72 -3.79
CA LEU A 152 -10.28 -2.86 -2.67
C LEU A 152 -10.24 -1.38 -3.02
N PHE A 153 -9.20 -0.92 -3.72
CA PHE A 153 -9.08 0.48 -4.13
C PHE A 153 -10.04 0.87 -5.24
N ILE A 154 -10.55 -0.08 -6.02
CA ILE A 154 -11.62 0.17 -7.01
C ILE A 154 -12.99 0.20 -6.34
N VAL A 155 -13.31 -0.83 -5.56
CA VAL A 155 -14.66 -1.01 -4.99
C VAL A 155 -14.88 -0.17 -3.73
N GLY A 156 -13.84 -0.01 -2.92
CA GLY A 156 -13.93 0.66 -1.63
C GLY A 156 -14.43 2.10 -1.71
N PRO A 157 -13.80 3.00 -2.47
CA PRO A 157 -14.23 4.39 -2.60
C PRO A 157 -15.66 4.54 -3.11
N VAL A 158 -16.08 3.69 -4.06
CA VAL A 158 -17.46 3.70 -4.58
C VAL A 158 -18.44 3.32 -3.47
N LEU A 159 -18.14 2.23 -2.76
CA LEU A 159 -19.01 1.74 -1.69
C LEU A 159 -19.15 2.75 -0.55
N VAL A 160 -18.03 3.31 -0.06
CA VAL A 160 -18.06 4.28 1.04
C VAL A 160 -18.80 5.56 0.63
N THR A 161 -18.62 6.01 -0.61
CA THR A 161 -19.32 7.20 -1.10
C THR A 161 -20.83 6.97 -1.18
N VAL A 162 -21.27 5.85 -1.77
CA VAL A 162 -22.69 5.51 -1.84
C VAL A 162 -23.30 5.40 -0.44
N LEU A 163 -22.65 4.69 0.48
CA LEU A 163 -23.14 4.54 1.86
C LEU A 163 -23.25 5.90 2.59
N ALA A 164 -22.23 6.74 2.44
CA ALA A 164 -22.17 8.02 3.14
C ALA A 164 -23.13 9.08 2.55
N THR A 165 -23.34 9.09 1.21
CA THR A 165 -24.10 10.15 0.56
C THR A 165 -25.56 9.79 0.30
N ALA A 166 -25.85 8.50 0.01
CA ALA A 166 -27.22 8.06 -0.33
C ALA A 166 -28.02 7.57 0.89
N VAL A 167 -27.32 7.22 2.00
CA VAL A 167 -28.01 6.64 3.19
C VAL A 167 -27.75 7.49 4.44
N GLN A 168 -26.51 7.48 4.97
CA GLN A 168 -26.13 8.28 6.16
C GLN A 168 -24.61 8.49 6.22
N PRO A 169 -24.13 9.70 6.59
CA PRO A 169 -22.69 10.02 6.58
C PRO A 169 -21.80 9.04 7.35
N ALA A 170 -22.25 8.50 8.49
CA ALA A 170 -21.48 7.57 9.31
C ALA A 170 -21.38 6.15 8.74
N LEU A 171 -22.25 5.74 7.80
CA LEU A 171 -22.33 4.34 7.34
C LEU A 171 -21.06 3.87 6.60
N GLY A 172 -20.34 4.76 5.95
CA GLY A 172 -19.05 4.42 5.35
C GLY A 172 -18.03 3.95 6.39
N ILE A 173 -17.94 4.67 7.51
CA ILE A 173 -17.04 4.32 8.64
C ILE A 173 -17.53 3.08 9.36
N ILE A 174 -18.83 2.96 9.61
CA ILE A 174 -19.44 1.78 10.27
C ILE A 174 -19.20 0.52 9.41
N GLY A 175 -19.45 0.59 8.11
CA GLY A 175 -19.21 -0.53 7.19
C GLY A 175 -17.74 -0.96 7.17
N SER A 176 -16.82 -0.01 7.19
CA SER A 176 -15.39 -0.25 7.35
C SER A 176 -15.08 -1.01 8.63
N SER A 177 -15.63 -0.57 9.75
CA SER A 177 -15.41 -1.19 11.07
C SER A 177 -16.00 -2.60 11.16
N VAL A 178 -17.18 -2.82 10.59
CA VAL A 178 -17.81 -4.15 10.50
C VAL A 178 -16.94 -5.09 9.64
N ALA A 179 -16.47 -4.62 8.49
CA ALA A 179 -15.58 -5.41 7.65
C ALA A 179 -14.29 -5.79 8.39
N LEU A 180 -13.67 -4.83 9.11
CA LEU A 180 -12.51 -5.11 9.94
C LEU A 180 -12.82 -6.12 11.04
N ALA A 181 -13.91 -5.95 11.78
CA ALA A 181 -14.29 -6.84 12.88
C ALA A 181 -14.48 -8.28 12.38
N VAL A 182 -15.22 -8.47 11.29
CA VAL A 182 -15.45 -9.78 10.68
C VAL A 182 -14.16 -10.36 10.12
N GLY A 183 -13.45 -9.58 9.28
CA GLY A 183 -12.23 -10.03 8.63
C GLY A 183 -11.13 -10.36 9.64
N ALA A 184 -10.91 -9.51 10.65
CA ALA A 184 -9.92 -9.73 11.70
C ALA A 184 -10.25 -10.97 12.55
N THR A 185 -11.51 -11.16 12.94
CA THR A 185 -11.93 -12.35 13.69
C THR A 185 -11.63 -13.62 12.89
N LEU A 186 -12.03 -13.66 11.62
CA LEU A 186 -11.76 -14.79 10.73
C LEU A 186 -10.26 -14.99 10.48
N TYR A 187 -9.49 -13.91 10.36
CA TYR A 187 -8.07 -13.96 10.08
C TYR A 187 -7.26 -14.44 11.30
N TYR A 188 -7.47 -13.83 12.47
CA TYR A 188 -6.69 -14.14 13.67
C TYR A 188 -7.13 -15.44 14.36
N SER A 189 -8.29 -16.01 14.04
CA SER A 189 -8.67 -17.35 14.49
C SER A 189 -7.85 -18.47 13.84
N GLN A 190 -7.23 -18.20 12.68
CA GLN A 190 -6.47 -19.19 11.92
C GLN A 190 -5.00 -19.26 12.41
N LYS A 191 -4.81 -20.03 13.50
CA LYS A 191 -3.49 -20.19 14.15
C LYS A 191 -2.51 -21.03 13.33
N ASP A 192 -2.99 -22.01 12.58
CA ASP A 192 -2.15 -22.96 11.84
C ASP A 192 -1.33 -22.30 10.72
N THR A 193 -1.80 -21.17 10.21
CA THR A 193 -1.12 -20.40 9.16
C THR A 193 -0.36 -19.19 9.71
N GLU A 194 -0.48 -18.90 11.02
CA GLU A 194 0.22 -17.80 11.66
C GLU A 194 1.73 -18.10 11.70
N PRO A 195 2.59 -17.19 11.20
CA PRO A 195 4.02 -17.38 11.28
C PRO A 195 4.46 -17.55 12.74
N PRO A 196 5.31 -18.53 13.05
CA PRO A 196 5.82 -18.69 14.41
C PRO A 196 6.63 -17.44 14.80
N VAL A 197 6.51 -17.05 16.06
CA VAL A 197 7.39 -16.01 16.62
C VAL A 197 8.82 -16.53 16.53
N ALA A 198 9.65 -15.85 15.76
CA ALA A 198 11.04 -16.24 15.61
C ALA A 198 11.70 -16.22 17.01
N LYS A 199 12.27 -17.36 17.40
CA LYS A 199 13.08 -17.42 18.63
C LYS A 199 14.18 -16.36 18.53
N HIS A 200 14.43 -15.69 19.64
CA HIS A 200 15.52 -14.72 19.71
C HIS A 200 16.83 -15.42 19.32
N ASP A 201 17.30 -15.14 18.11
CA ASP A 201 18.59 -15.59 17.65
C ASP A 201 19.65 -14.59 18.15
N PRO A 202 20.51 -14.97 19.11
CA PRO A 202 21.55 -14.09 19.60
C PRO A 202 22.54 -13.65 18.52
N THR A 203 22.62 -14.42 17.42
CA THR A 203 23.49 -14.16 16.27
C THR A 203 22.81 -13.32 15.20
N ALA A 204 21.48 -13.08 15.30
CA ALA A 204 20.76 -12.23 14.37
C ALA A 204 21.33 -10.80 14.40
N PRO A 205 21.49 -10.14 13.24
CA PRO A 205 22.04 -8.79 13.18
C PRO A 205 21.27 -7.85 14.11
N LYS A 206 21.95 -7.37 15.18
CA LYS A 206 21.42 -6.36 16.09
C LYS A 206 21.34 -5.05 15.33
N GLY A 207 20.16 -4.69 14.80
CA GLY A 207 20.00 -3.44 14.04
C GLY A 207 18.53 -3.18 13.69
N LYS A 208 18.23 -1.97 13.26
CA LYS A 208 16.92 -1.60 12.71
C LYS A 208 16.78 -2.24 11.32
N VAL A 209 15.58 -2.67 10.92
CA VAL A 209 15.31 -3.19 9.56
C VAL A 209 15.84 -2.25 8.48
N MET A 210 15.62 -0.95 8.66
CA MET A 210 16.09 0.11 7.78
C MET A 210 17.62 0.29 7.74
N SER A 211 18.38 -0.34 8.64
CA SER A 211 19.85 -0.34 8.56
C SER A 211 20.39 -1.28 7.48
N ASN A 212 19.55 -2.16 6.94
CA ASN A 212 19.89 -2.97 5.78
C ASN A 212 19.82 -2.12 4.50
N PRO A 213 20.95 -1.86 3.79
CA PRO A 213 20.94 -0.98 2.61
C PRO A 213 19.99 -1.45 1.51
N ALA A 214 19.83 -2.77 1.29
CA ALA A 214 18.89 -3.27 0.28
C ALA A 214 17.45 -2.95 0.65
N ILE A 215 17.05 -3.15 1.91
CA ILE A 215 15.72 -2.80 2.39
C ILE A 215 15.52 -1.29 2.31
N PHE A 216 16.50 -0.51 2.73
CA PHE A 216 16.44 0.95 2.65
C PHE A 216 16.22 1.45 1.21
N VAL A 217 16.98 0.91 0.23
CA VAL A 217 16.83 1.26 -1.19
C VAL A 217 15.42 0.94 -1.71
N VAL A 218 14.91 -0.26 -1.40
CA VAL A 218 13.55 -0.65 -1.80
C VAL A 218 12.51 0.26 -1.19
N VAL A 219 12.58 0.50 0.12
CA VAL A 219 11.60 1.32 0.84
C VAL A 219 11.65 2.79 0.37
N MET A 220 12.84 3.34 0.14
CA MET A 220 12.98 4.70 -0.40
C MET A 220 12.47 4.81 -1.83
N SER A 221 12.64 3.78 -2.66
CA SER A 221 12.04 3.78 -4.00
C SER A 221 10.51 3.78 -3.96
N GLN A 222 9.89 3.13 -2.95
CA GLN A 222 8.44 3.16 -2.77
C GLN A 222 7.90 4.53 -2.33
N LEU A 223 8.70 5.34 -1.63
CA LEU A 223 8.35 6.75 -1.39
C LEU A 223 8.13 7.49 -2.72
N PHE A 224 9.06 7.34 -3.66
CA PHE A 224 8.99 7.98 -4.97
C PHE A 224 7.89 7.40 -5.87
N VAL A 225 7.62 6.09 -5.77
CA VAL A 225 6.45 5.47 -6.40
C VAL A 225 5.16 6.06 -5.83
N GLY A 226 5.10 6.27 -4.51
CA GLY A 226 3.98 6.95 -3.86
C GLY A 226 3.77 8.37 -4.39
N ILE A 227 4.85 9.15 -4.56
CA ILE A 227 4.77 10.49 -5.18
C ILE A 227 4.16 10.42 -6.59
N ASN A 228 4.57 9.42 -7.39
CA ASN A 228 3.97 9.19 -8.71
C ASN A 228 2.45 8.96 -8.58
N PHE A 229 2.00 8.10 -7.67
CA PHE A 229 0.57 7.81 -7.48
C PHE A 229 -0.24 9.04 -7.11
N GLY A 230 0.13 9.69 -5.99
CA GLY A 230 -0.63 10.84 -5.50
C GLY A 230 -0.66 12.00 -6.50
N ALA A 231 0.44 12.21 -7.21
CA ALA A 231 0.52 13.25 -8.22
C ALA A 231 -0.26 12.90 -9.50
N LEU A 232 -0.29 11.61 -9.88
CA LEU A 232 -1.09 11.14 -11.02
C LEU A 232 -2.57 11.34 -10.78
N ASP A 233 -3.05 11.01 -9.56
CA ASP A 233 -4.45 11.16 -9.18
C ASP A 233 -4.89 12.63 -9.33
N VAL A 234 -4.13 13.56 -8.75
CA VAL A 234 -4.44 15.00 -8.82
C VAL A 234 -4.28 15.55 -10.25
N GLY A 235 -3.18 15.18 -10.93
CA GLY A 235 -2.89 15.65 -12.28
C GLY A 235 -3.93 15.18 -13.31
N ALA A 236 -4.42 13.94 -13.18
CA ALA A 236 -5.48 13.41 -14.06
C ALA A 236 -6.81 14.14 -13.84
N VAL A 237 -7.15 14.48 -12.61
CA VAL A 237 -8.35 15.27 -12.28
C VAL A 237 -8.24 16.69 -12.85
N ALA A 238 -7.12 17.36 -12.62
CA ALA A 238 -6.87 18.71 -13.12
C ALA A 238 -6.90 18.74 -14.66
N PHE A 239 -6.30 17.75 -15.32
CA PHE A 239 -6.32 17.64 -16.77
C PHE A 239 -7.73 17.44 -17.33
N ALA A 240 -8.54 16.58 -16.71
CA ALA A 240 -9.94 16.38 -17.10
C ALA A 240 -10.77 17.64 -16.89
N GLU A 241 -10.52 18.42 -15.84
CA GLU A 241 -11.21 19.69 -15.57
C GLU A 241 -10.87 20.76 -16.61
N GLU A 242 -9.59 20.92 -17.00
CA GLU A 242 -9.16 21.82 -18.06
C GLU A 242 -9.77 21.47 -19.43
N GLN A 243 -10.04 20.19 -19.68
CA GLN A 243 -10.73 19.73 -20.90
C GLN A 243 -12.26 19.87 -20.85
N GLY A 244 -12.83 20.38 -19.74
CA GLY A 244 -14.28 20.43 -19.52
C GLY A 244 -14.94 19.06 -19.27
N LEU A 245 -14.15 18.03 -18.97
CA LEU A 245 -14.56 16.63 -18.83
C LEU A 245 -14.33 16.10 -17.40
N LYS A 246 -14.57 16.92 -16.38
CA LYS A 246 -14.30 16.60 -14.96
C LYS A 246 -14.88 15.24 -14.52
N SER A 247 -16.07 14.89 -15.03
CA SER A 247 -16.70 13.58 -14.75
C SER A 247 -15.91 12.38 -15.30
N PHE A 248 -15.03 12.58 -16.27
CA PHE A 248 -14.17 11.52 -16.84
C PHE A 248 -12.85 11.32 -16.07
N ALA A 249 -12.54 12.14 -15.07
CA ALA A 249 -11.35 11.95 -14.24
C ALA A 249 -11.34 10.55 -13.58
N GLY A 250 -12.48 10.13 -13.03
CA GLY A 250 -12.63 8.79 -12.45
C GLY A 250 -12.42 7.66 -13.46
N VAL A 251 -12.75 7.86 -14.74
CA VAL A 251 -12.50 6.88 -15.80
C VAL A 251 -11.00 6.70 -16.02
N ALA A 252 -10.21 7.77 -16.03
CA ALA A 252 -8.76 7.68 -16.19
C ALA A 252 -8.11 6.88 -15.03
N LEU A 253 -8.51 7.16 -13.78
CA LEU A 253 -8.02 6.41 -12.61
C LEU A 253 -8.47 4.94 -12.63
N GLY A 254 -9.70 4.67 -13.06
CA GLY A 254 -10.19 3.30 -13.27
C GLY A 254 -9.40 2.55 -14.33
N VAL A 255 -9.04 3.20 -15.43
CA VAL A 255 -8.21 2.63 -16.50
C VAL A 255 -6.79 2.34 -16.01
N HIS A 256 -6.20 3.21 -15.17
CA HIS A 256 -4.93 2.95 -14.47
C HIS A 256 -4.99 1.68 -13.62
N ALA A 257 -6.04 1.55 -12.81
CA ALA A 257 -6.26 0.40 -11.95
C ALA A 257 -6.44 -0.91 -12.77
N ILE A 258 -7.16 -0.86 -13.90
CA ILE A 258 -7.31 -1.99 -14.82
C ILE A 258 -5.94 -2.41 -15.40
N GLY A 259 -5.10 -1.44 -15.74
CA GLY A 259 -3.72 -1.70 -16.19
C GLY A 259 -2.92 -2.45 -15.11
N SER A 260 -2.91 -1.95 -13.89
CA SER A 260 -2.20 -2.55 -12.75
C SER A 260 -2.72 -3.96 -12.44
N LEU A 261 -4.04 -4.12 -12.36
CA LEU A 261 -4.69 -5.41 -12.15
C LEU A 261 -4.30 -6.44 -13.21
N SER A 262 -4.36 -6.05 -14.49
CA SER A 262 -4.01 -6.92 -15.62
C SER A 262 -2.56 -7.37 -15.55
N ALA A 263 -1.64 -6.45 -15.27
CA ALA A 263 -0.21 -6.75 -15.11
C ALA A 263 0.05 -7.64 -13.89
N GLY A 264 -0.63 -7.43 -12.77
CA GLY A 264 -0.52 -8.26 -11.58
C GLY A 264 -0.90 -9.71 -11.85
N ILE A 265 -2.03 -9.92 -12.55
CA ILE A 265 -2.50 -11.27 -12.95
C ILE A 265 -1.48 -11.95 -13.86
N VAL A 266 -0.99 -11.25 -14.88
CA VAL A 266 -0.01 -11.81 -15.83
C VAL A 266 1.32 -12.09 -15.15
N TYR A 267 1.81 -11.15 -14.32
CA TYR A 267 3.09 -11.29 -13.61
C TYR A 267 3.12 -12.53 -12.71
N GLY A 268 2.05 -12.78 -11.96
CA GLY A 268 1.95 -13.94 -11.06
C GLY A 268 1.83 -15.28 -11.77
N ALA A 269 1.36 -15.28 -13.01
CA ALA A 269 1.23 -16.49 -13.83
C ALA A 269 2.56 -16.92 -14.49
N ILE A 270 3.51 -15.98 -14.63
CA ILE A 270 4.80 -16.24 -15.30
C ILE A 270 5.82 -16.85 -14.33
N THR A 271 6.54 -17.86 -14.79
CA THR A 271 7.71 -18.38 -14.08
C THR A 271 8.95 -17.58 -14.48
N TRP A 272 9.36 -16.66 -13.60
CA TRP A 272 10.45 -15.75 -13.88
C TRP A 272 11.82 -16.42 -13.71
N LYS A 273 12.63 -16.39 -14.76
CA LYS A 273 14.05 -16.81 -14.72
C LYS A 273 14.98 -15.66 -14.29
N SER A 274 14.53 -14.42 -14.43
CA SER A 274 15.30 -13.22 -14.09
C SER A 274 15.27 -12.94 -12.59
N LYS A 275 16.35 -12.35 -12.06
CA LYS A 275 16.45 -11.92 -10.65
C LYS A 275 15.42 -10.83 -10.34
N ALA A 276 14.87 -10.83 -9.13
CA ALA A 276 13.87 -9.83 -8.69
C ALA A 276 14.38 -8.39 -8.86
N ARG A 277 15.65 -8.11 -8.57
CA ARG A 277 16.27 -6.79 -8.73
C ARG A 277 16.22 -6.27 -10.17
N ILE A 278 16.38 -7.16 -11.17
CA ILE A 278 16.33 -6.77 -12.59
C ILE A 278 14.88 -6.43 -12.97
N ARG A 279 13.93 -7.25 -12.56
CA ARG A 279 12.50 -7.02 -12.79
C ARG A 279 12.04 -5.73 -12.14
N PHE A 280 12.53 -5.44 -10.94
CA PHE A 280 12.24 -4.22 -10.20
C PHE A 280 12.77 -2.99 -10.94
N ALA A 281 14.04 -3.02 -11.37
CA ALA A 281 14.63 -1.93 -12.16
C ALA A 281 13.89 -1.70 -13.49
N ILE A 282 13.53 -2.77 -14.22
CA ILE A 282 12.76 -2.67 -15.47
C ILE A 282 11.38 -2.06 -15.20
N ALA A 283 10.65 -2.52 -14.18
CA ALA A 283 9.32 -2.01 -13.87
C ALA A 283 9.34 -0.52 -13.51
N LEU A 284 10.31 -0.08 -12.68
CA LEU A 284 10.45 1.33 -12.34
C LEU A 284 10.93 2.20 -13.50
N SER A 285 11.80 1.68 -14.38
CA SER A 285 12.19 2.38 -15.60
C SER A 285 11.04 2.55 -16.57
N ALA A 286 10.20 1.52 -16.72
CA ALA A 286 8.98 1.60 -17.52
C ALA A 286 7.96 2.56 -16.90
N LEU A 287 7.83 2.59 -15.56
CA LEU A 287 7.01 3.58 -14.85
C LEU A 287 7.49 5.01 -15.12
N ALA A 288 8.81 5.24 -15.09
CA ALA A 288 9.41 6.52 -15.41
C ALA A 288 9.13 6.96 -16.86
N LEU A 289 9.33 6.06 -17.82
CA LEU A 289 9.01 6.33 -19.24
C LEU A 289 7.53 6.66 -19.42
N GLY A 290 6.64 5.91 -18.77
CA GLY A 290 5.21 6.18 -18.75
C GLY A 290 4.87 7.54 -18.14
N GLY A 291 5.53 7.90 -17.03
CA GLY A 291 5.41 9.21 -16.40
C GLY A 291 5.75 10.36 -17.36
N TRP A 292 6.84 10.25 -18.10
CA TRP A 292 7.20 11.24 -19.13
C TRP A 292 6.24 11.23 -20.30
N ALA A 293 5.70 10.06 -20.69
CA ALA A 293 4.71 9.97 -21.75
C ALA A 293 3.40 10.75 -21.44
N LEU A 294 3.08 10.97 -20.14
CA LEU A 294 1.93 11.80 -19.75
C LEU A 294 1.97 13.22 -20.32
N GLN A 295 3.18 13.74 -20.59
CA GLN A 295 3.36 15.08 -21.20
C GLN A 295 2.88 15.14 -22.65
N LEU A 296 2.76 13.99 -23.31
CA LEU A 296 2.23 13.88 -24.68
C LEU A 296 0.70 13.93 -24.73
N ALA A 297 0.02 13.86 -23.56
CA ALA A 297 -1.43 13.91 -23.52
C ALA A 297 -1.96 15.26 -24.03
N THR A 298 -2.73 15.21 -25.11
CA THR A 298 -3.42 16.36 -25.72
C THR A 298 -4.94 16.24 -25.63
N SER A 299 -5.45 15.07 -25.28
CA SER A 299 -6.85 14.78 -25.09
C SER A 299 -7.06 13.78 -23.95
N GLN A 300 -8.27 13.77 -23.39
CA GLN A 300 -8.63 12.82 -22.31
C GLN A 300 -8.47 11.36 -22.75
N LEU A 301 -8.80 11.03 -24.01
CA LEU A 301 -8.64 9.68 -24.55
C LEU A 301 -7.16 9.27 -24.58
N LEU A 302 -6.28 10.15 -25.07
CA LEU A 302 -4.84 9.88 -25.11
C LEU A 302 -4.26 9.74 -23.68
N LEU A 303 -4.71 10.58 -22.74
CA LEU A 303 -4.35 10.44 -21.33
C LEU A 303 -4.74 9.06 -20.79
N CYS A 304 -5.97 8.59 -21.05
CA CYS A 304 -6.42 7.27 -20.62
C CYS A 304 -5.57 6.13 -21.21
N ILE A 305 -5.19 6.23 -22.49
CA ILE A 305 -4.31 5.23 -23.12
C ILE A 305 -2.93 5.21 -22.43
N ILE A 306 -2.33 6.37 -22.20
CA ILE A 306 -1.01 6.46 -21.54
C ILE A 306 -1.10 5.93 -20.10
N ILE A 307 -2.11 6.35 -19.35
CA ILE A 307 -2.32 5.93 -17.95
C ILE A 307 -2.53 4.40 -17.84
N PHE A 308 -3.19 3.76 -18.83
CA PHE A 308 -3.28 2.30 -18.87
C PHE A 308 -1.89 1.64 -18.90
N PHE A 309 -0.99 2.11 -19.77
CA PHE A 309 0.38 1.58 -19.86
C PHE A 309 1.21 1.90 -18.60
N VAL A 310 1.01 3.06 -18.00
CA VAL A 310 1.58 3.40 -16.67
C VAL A 310 1.10 2.37 -15.64
N GLY A 311 -0.19 2.08 -15.60
CA GLY A 311 -0.79 1.08 -14.72
C GLY A 311 -0.15 -0.30 -14.84
N LEU A 312 0.15 -0.76 -16.07
CA LEU A 312 0.81 -2.06 -16.30
C LEU A 312 2.16 -2.22 -15.56
N THR A 313 2.80 -1.13 -15.16
CA THR A 313 4.12 -1.17 -14.50
C THR A 313 4.03 -1.23 -12.97
N VAL A 314 2.87 -0.91 -12.41
CA VAL A 314 2.66 -0.73 -10.98
C VAL A 314 2.74 -2.05 -10.22
N ALA A 315 1.84 -3.01 -10.49
CA ALA A 315 1.83 -4.28 -9.80
C ALA A 315 3.18 -5.03 -9.92
N PRO A 316 3.84 -5.11 -11.10
CA PRO A 316 5.18 -5.68 -11.21
C PRO A 316 6.22 -5.01 -10.30
N SER A 317 6.18 -3.69 -10.13
CA SER A 317 7.11 -2.98 -9.25
C SER A 317 6.90 -3.34 -7.78
N ILE A 318 5.65 -3.35 -7.31
CA ILE A 318 5.30 -3.69 -5.92
C ILE A 318 5.63 -5.15 -5.60
N ILE A 319 5.32 -6.07 -6.51
CA ILE A 319 5.59 -7.50 -6.34
C ILE A 319 7.10 -7.77 -6.29
N ALA A 320 7.87 -7.14 -7.18
CA ALA A 320 9.33 -7.27 -7.20
C ALA A 320 9.95 -6.66 -5.93
N ALA A 321 9.49 -5.49 -5.48
CA ALA A 321 9.90 -4.89 -4.21
C ALA A 321 9.66 -5.83 -3.03
N SER A 322 8.46 -6.38 -2.92
CA SER A 322 8.08 -7.33 -1.87
C SER A 322 8.94 -8.60 -1.90
N THR A 323 9.25 -9.11 -3.09
CA THR A 323 10.15 -10.27 -3.27
C THR A 323 11.56 -9.96 -2.79
N ILE A 324 12.09 -8.75 -3.05
CA ILE A 324 13.41 -8.35 -2.56
C ILE A 324 13.39 -8.21 -1.03
N ILE A 325 12.36 -7.61 -0.46
CA ILE A 325 12.21 -7.51 1.01
C ILE A 325 12.28 -8.89 1.66
N GLU A 326 11.56 -9.87 1.14
CA GLU A 326 11.57 -11.23 1.67
C GLU A 326 12.96 -11.87 1.62
N GLN A 327 13.76 -11.60 0.57
CA GLN A 327 15.12 -12.12 0.45
C GLN A 327 16.13 -11.49 1.42
N PHE A 328 15.89 -10.26 1.88
CA PHE A 328 16.85 -9.51 2.69
C PHE A 328 16.40 -9.27 4.13
N ALA A 329 15.12 -9.37 4.44
CA ALA A 329 14.60 -9.19 5.78
C ALA A 329 14.76 -10.47 6.60
N PRO A 330 15.21 -10.36 7.85
CA PRO A 330 15.15 -11.48 8.78
C PRO A 330 13.70 -11.92 9.00
N LEU A 331 13.45 -13.23 9.11
CA LEU A 331 12.10 -13.76 9.37
C LEU A 331 11.47 -13.14 10.64
N SER A 332 12.28 -12.84 11.66
CA SER A 332 11.86 -12.18 12.90
C SER A 332 11.45 -10.71 12.75
N ARG A 333 11.57 -10.12 11.55
CA ARG A 333 11.25 -8.70 11.28
C ARG A 333 10.60 -8.51 9.92
N LEU A 334 10.05 -9.57 9.39
CA LEU A 334 9.51 -9.56 8.01
C LEU A 334 8.27 -8.66 7.91
N THR A 335 7.41 -8.70 8.93
CA THR A 335 6.21 -7.85 8.98
C THR A 335 6.59 -6.36 9.08
N GLU A 336 7.59 -6.03 9.92
CA GLU A 336 8.15 -4.67 10.01
C GLU A 336 8.68 -4.21 8.64
N ALA A 337 9.41 -5.07 7.93
CA ALA A 337 9.98 -4.74 6.63
C ALA A 337 8.91 -4.46 5.56
N PHE A 338 7.86 -5.28 5.51
CA PHE A 338 6.72 -5.05 4.61
C PHE A 338 5.92 -3.80 4.98
N ALA A 339 5.77 -3.52 6.29
CA ALA A 339 5.07 -2.34 6.76
C ALA A 339 5.75 -1.04 6.30
N TRP A 340 7.09 -1.01 6.29
CA TRP A 340 7.85 0.14 5.80
C TRP A 340 7.59 0.47 4.32
N ILE A 341 7.37 -0.54 3.46
CA ILE A 341 6.97 -0.33 2.06
C ILE A 341 5.69 0.51 2.01
N GLY A 342 4.64 0.05 2.68
CA GLY A 342 3.34 0.73 2.68
C GLY A 342 3.40 2.11 3.32
N THR A 343 4.15 2.26 4.42
CA THR A 343 4.30 3.53 5.13
C THR A 343 4.95 4.59 4.25
N LEU A 344 6.13 4.30 3.64
CA LEU A 344 6.82 5.28 2.80
C LEU A 344 6.04 5.56 1.50
N MET A 345 5.36 4.56 0.94
CA MET A 345 4.47 4.75 -0.20
C MET A 345 3.32 5.71 0.15
N SER A 346 2.67 5.55 1.32
CA SER A 346 1.60 6.45 1.76
C SER A 346 2.08 7.88 2.00
N VAL A 347 3.28 8.05 2.60
CA VAL A 347 3.93 9.36 2.74
C VAL A 347 4.20 9.98 1.36
N GLY A 348 4.66 9.17 0.41
CA GLY A 348 4.88 9.59 -0.97
C GLY A 348 3.58 10.04 -1.65
N VAL A 349 2.48 9.29 -1.50
CA VAL A 349 1.17 9.66 -2.05
C VAL A 349 0.73 11.02 -1.54
N ALA A 350 0.82 11.26 -0.22
CA ALA A 350 0.46 12.54 0.36
C ALA A 350 1.33 13.69 -0.19
N ALA A 351 2.66 13.49 -0.24
CA ALA A 351 3.58 14.49 -0.80
C ALA A 351 3.31 14.76 -2.29
N GLY A 352 3.09 13.71 -3.07
CA GLY A 352 2.80 13.81 -4.50
C GLY A 352 1.51 14.56 -4.79
N SER A 353 0.45 14.28 -4.03
CA SER A 353 -0.84 14.97 -4.15
C SER A 353 -0.71 16.48 -3.87
N VAL A 354 0.02 16.84 -2.80
CA VAL A 354 0.27 18.26 -2.46
C VAL A 354 1.08 18.95 -3.54
N LEU A 355 2.19 18.34 -3.99
CA LEU A 355 3.04 18.92 -5.02
C LEU A 355 2.30 19.11 -6.35
N ALA A 356 1.50 18.10 -6.76
CA ALA A 356 0.71 18.17 -7.98
C ALA A 356 -0.43 19.18 -7.86
N GLY A 357 -1.06 19.29 -6.69
CA GLY A 357 -2.09 20.31 -6.43
C GLY A 357 -1.55 21.73 -6.58
N ILE A 358 -0.42 22.05 -5.92
CA ILE A 358 0.25 23.34 -6.05
C ILE A 358 0.64 23.61 -7.52
N ALA A 359 1.16 22.58 -8.22
CA ALA A 359 1.55 22.71 -9.62
C ALA A 359 0.32 22.95 -10.54
N ALA A 360 -0.81 22.27 -10.30
CA ALA A 360 -2.04 22.46 -11.04
C ALA A 360 -2.60 23.88 -10.86
N ASP A 361 -2.70 24.34 -9.61
CA ASP A 361 -3.25 25.65 -9.28
C ASP A 361 -2.40 26.80 -9.83
N SER A 362 -1.05 26.64 -9.83
CA SER A 362 -0.14 27.72 -10.22
C SER A 362 0.21 27.72 -11.72
N TYR A 363 0.27 26.54 -12.35
CA TYR A 363 0.88 26.36 -13.68
C TYR A 363 0.05 25.43 -14.61
N GLY A 364 -1.12 24.95 -14.14
CA GLY A 364 -2.01 24.09 -14.90
C GLY A 364 -1.69 22.61 -14.86
N ALA A 365 -2.60 21.81 -15.40
CA ALA A 365 -2.59 20.35 -15.29
C ALA A 365 -1.37 19.68 -15.93
N LYS A 366 -0.84 20.21 -17.03
CA LYS A 366 0.38 19.67 -17.64
C LYS A 366 1.59 19.73 -16.71
N THR A 367 1.71 20.80 -15.91
CA THR A 367 2.77 20.93 -14.92
C THR A 367 2.54 19.97 -13.76
N ALA A 368 1.29 19.76 -13.33
CA ALA A 368 0.96 18.74 -12.34
C ALA A 368 1.38 17.33 -12.81
N LEU A 369 1.18 17.00 -14.09
CA LEU A 369 1.60 15.74 -14.69
C LEU A 369 3.14 15.58 -14.87
N LEU A 370 3.97 16.61 -14.58
CA LEU A 370 5.41 16.45 -14.46
C LEU A 370 5.82 15.77 -13.14
N ILE A 371 5.06 15.97 -12.07
CA ILE A 371 5.41 15.41 -10.77
C ILE A 371 5.46 13.88 -10.78
N PRO A 372 4.48 13.14 -11.39
CA PRO A 372 4.59 11.70 -11.60
C PRO A 372 5.85 11.28 -12.35
N ALA A 373 6.23 12.02 -13.40
CA ALA A 373 7.44 11.74 -14.19
C ALA A 373 8.71 11.87 -13.33
N LEU A 374 8.81 12.93 -12.55
CA LEU A 374 9.97 13.17 -11.66
C LEU A 374 10.02 12.12 -10.54
N GLY A 375 8.90 11.83 -9.89
CA GLY A 375 8.82 10.83 -8.84
C GLY A 375 9.25 9.44 -9.34
N SER A 376 8.69 8.97 -10.45
CA SER A 376 9.05 7.68 -11.03
C SER A 376 10.48 7.62 -11.54
N SER A 377 11.02 8.74 -12.08
CA SER A 377 12.42 8.83 -12.48
C SER A 377 13.37 8.72 -11.28
N MET A 378 13.04 9.35 -10.15
CA MET A 378 13.81 9.22 -8.91
C MET A 378 13.77 7.79 -8.36
N ALA A 379 12.60 7.12 -8.41
CA ALA A 379 12.48 5.72 -8.02
C ALA A 379 13.38 4.81 -8.87
N ALA A 380 13.35 4.99 -10.20
CA ALA A 380 14.19 4.23 -11.13
C ALA A 380 15.68 4.52 -10.91
N LEU A 381 16.05 5.78 -10.77
CA LEU A 381 17.45 6.21 -10.55
C LEU A 381 18.02 5.57 -9.28
N VAL A 382 17.32 5.65 -8.16
CA VAL A 382 17.75 5.06 -6.89
C VAL A 382 17.99 3.55 -7.03
N VAL A 383 17.09 2.84 -7.70
CA VAL A 383 17.21 1.38 -7.87
C VAL A 383 18.31 1.02 -8.87
N ILE A 384 18.49 1.76 -9.95
CA ILE A 384 19.55 1.51 -10.94
C ILE A 384 20.92 1.76 -10.32
N MET A 385 21.12 2.88 -9.64
CA MET A 385 22.39 3.21 -8.99
C MET A 385 22.75 2.21 -7.90
N CYS A 386 21.76 1.75 -7.15
CA CYS A 386 21.95 0.82 -6.03
C CYS A 386 21.70 -0.66 -6.43
N ASN A 387 21.59 -0.99 -7.71
CA ASN A 387 21.19 -2.33 -8.17
C ASN A 387 22.08 -3.45 -7.64
N ARG A 388 23.39 -3.21 -7.47
CA ARG A 388 24.32 -4.20 -6.90
C ARG A 388 23.99 -4.53 -5.44
N MET A 389 23.50 -3.57 -4.65
CA MET A 389 23.11 -3.78 -3.25
C MET A 389 21.88 -4.69 -3.12
N LEU A 390 21.08 -4.79 -4.18
CA LEU A 390 19.89 -5.63 -4.27
C LEU A 390 20.21 -7.07 -4.73
N ASP A 391 21.48 -7.46 -4.85
CA ASP A 391 21.90 -8.83 -5.16
C ASP A 391 22.29 -9.57 -3.87
N PRO A 392 21.58 -10.63 -3.46
CA PRO A 392 21.96 -11.43 -2.30
C PRO A 392 23.38 -12.02 -2.38
N GLY A 393 23.86 -12.34 -3.60
CA GLY A 393 25.21 -12.88 -3.84
C GLY A 393 26.32 -11.86 -3.57
N TYR A 394 26.08 -10.59 -3.88
CA TYR A 394 27.06 -9.51 -3.65
C TYR A 394 27.38 -9.32 -2.17
N ARG A 395 26.40 -9.47 -1.29
CA ARG A 395 26.59 -9.38 0.17
C ARG A 395 27.34 -10.55 0.77
N ARG A 396 27.16 -11.76 0.24
CA ARG A 396 27.96 -12.91 0.70
C ARG A 396 29.42 -12.68 0.41
N HIS A 397 29.73 -12.25 -0.78
CA HIS A 397 31.12 -11.95 -1.19
C HIS A 397 31.76 -10.83 -0.35
N GLN A 398 31.02 -9.74 -0.05
CA GLN A 398 31.54 -8.69 0.83
C GLN A 398 31.80 -9.16 2.28
N ARG A 399 31.00 -10.09 2.81
CA ARG A 399 31.25 -10.66 4.13
C ARG A 399 32.46 -11.57 4.12
N GLU A 400 32.61 -12.38 3.09
CA GLU A 400 33.78 -13.25 2.91
C GLU A 400 35.08 -12.44 2.79
N VAL A 401 35.09 -11.36 2.00
CA VAL A 401 36.26 -10.45 1.88
C VAL A 401 36.60 -9.78 3.22
N VAL A 402 35.61 -9.37 4.01
CA VAL A 402 35.85 -8.76 5.32
C VAL A 402 36.33 -9.79 6.36
N GLU A 403 35.85 -11.05 6.27
CA GLU A 403 36.24 -12.13 7.17
C GLU A 403 37.61 -12.75 6.81
N THR A 404 37.98 -12.74 5.51
CA THR A 404 39.26 -13.29 5.03
C THR A 404 40.39 -12.26 4.96
N GLY A 405 40.08 -10.97 5.04
CA GLY A 405 41.09 -9.89 5.07
C GLY A 405 41.78 -9.67 3.74
N GLU A 406 41.19 -10.14 2.58
CA GLU A 406 41.65 -9.88 1.23
C GLU A 406 41.02 -8.62 0.62
#